data_8836406dae69e492713f4589f4dbb1f3
#
_entry.id   8836406dae69e492713f4589f4dbb1f3
#
_cell.length_a   1.000
_cell.length_b   1.000
_cell.length_c   1.000
_cell.angle_alpha   90.00
_cell.angle_beta   90.00
_cell.angle_gamma   90.00
#
_symmetry.space_group_name_H-M   'P 1'
#
loop_
_entity.id
_entity.type
_entity.pdbx_description
1 polymer ?
#
loop_
_entity_poly.entity_id
_entity_poly.type
_entity_poly.pdbx_seq_one_letter_code
_entity_poly.pdbx_strand_id
1 'polypeptide(L)'
;MDSQRWNLDRRDLFRLIGAGSVGALSVGVATKSPAVDDPPVRSGAPCWEEVNAKDPAKRRLWEQQMSWFNEAKFGMFIHWGPVSLASVEISWPIMTPEPKWSIGQDEYVNLFKRFNPVHYDPHAWVELARQSGQRYMVLVTKHHDGFCMFDSSFTDYKITNTPYKKDIVRMLGEACERANIPLGYYYSPPDMHHPAYRDTGKPVRENWHGEPSRPEWPVYLRYMELQLRELMCRYPSPCVIWFDGLEHQEKYDGYQIDRMIREMSPSTLVNNRIGVPGDFDTPEQYVPERIPVKGIAIQGTDTSQQHNLPAGIPSREGFKPWETCMTISDTWAYNKNDKNFKSTEQLIRTLVDVASKGGNFLLNVGPSPEGTIQPEFQERLRGIGQWLAVNGDSIYGTTFGPLQNLSWGRTTSKGDMVYLHVFDWPSNAHLELPDLKRRVLDVRVLGGGQKLEFSQSAEGFRITLPSHAPDTNDTVLAIKT
;
A
#
# COMPACT_ATOMS: atom_id res chain seq x y z
N MET A 1 6.04 -30.74 -8.46
CA MET A 1 5.83 -31.01 -7.01
C MET A 1 4.47 -30.46 -6.68
N ASP A 2 3.58 -31.35 -6.31
CA ASP A 2 2.13 -31.14 -6.28
C ASP A 2 1.69 -29.99 -5.37
N SER A 3 1.10 -28.99 -5.99
CA SER A 3 0.28 -28.00 -5.29
C SER A 3 -1.10 -28.60 -5.04
N GLN A 4 -1.32 -29.19 -3.88
CA GLN A 4 -2.69 -29.43 -3.43
C GLN A 4 -3.38 -28.08 -3.21
N ARG A 5 -4.02 -27.56 -4.24
CA ARG A 5 -4.98 -26.45 -4.14
C ARG A 5 -6.18 -26.97 -3.34
N TRP A 6 -6.42 -26.40 -2.18
CA TRP A 6 -7.65 -26.58 -1.44
C TRP A 6 -8.80 -25.95 -2.24
N ASN A 7 -9.46 -26.74 -3.07
CA ASN A 7 -10.71 -26.35 -3.71
C ASN A 7 -11.83 -26.46 -2.65
N LEU A 8 -12.03 -25.41 -1.86
CA LEU A 8 -13.22 -25.28 -1.04
C LEU A 8 -14.39 -24.95 -1.97
N ASP A 9 -15.24 -25.96 -2.24
CA ASP A 9 -16.52 -25.80 -2.90
C ASP A 9 -17.49 -24.98 -2.00
N ARG A 10 -18.47 -24.33 -2.61
CA ARG A 10 -19.58 -23.68 -1.89
C ARG A 10 -20.17 -24.54 -0.76
N ARG A 11 -20.20 -25.88 -0.93
CA ARG A 11 -20.70 -26.83 0.07
C ARG A 11 -19.75 -27.00 1.25
N ASP A 12 -18.47 -26.89 1.07
CA ASP A 12 -17.46 -26.99 2.14
C ASP A 12 -17.42 -25.72 2.98
N LEU A 13 -17.63 -24.57 2.35
CA LEU A 13 -17.79 -23.28 3.05
C LEU A 13 -19.08 -23.29 3.91
N PHE A 14 -20.19 -23.86 3.40
CA PHE A 14 -21.45 -24.02 4.16
C PHE A 14 -21.35 -25.06 5.28
N ARG A 15 -20.52 -26.08 5.18
CA ARG A 15 -20.27 -27.04 6.25
C ARG A 15 -19.53 -26.45 7.44
N LEU A 16 -18.65 -25.47 7.21
CA LEU A 16 -18.01 -24.68 8.27
C LEU A 16 -18.99 -23.74 8.99
N ILE A 17 -20.06 -23.35 8.32
CA ILE A 17 -21.13 -22.49 8.87
C ILE A 17 -22.24 -23.33 9.55
N GLY A 18 -22.42 -24.60 9.17
CA GLY A 18 -23.54 -25.43 9.53
C GLY A 18 -23.48 -26.17 10.87
N ALA A 19 -22.48 -25.96 11.69
CA ALA A 19 -22.35 -26.60 13.01
C ALA A 19 -22.93 -25.77 14.16
N GLY A 20 -23.94 -24.95 13.91
CA GLY A 20 -24.55 -24.14 14.96
C GLY A 20 -25.89 -23.55 14.57
N SER A 21 -26.95 -24.33 14.46
CA SER A 21 -28.32 -23.89 14.75
C SER A 21 -29.36 -24.97 14.45
N VAL A 22 -30.17 -25.23 15.34
CA VAL A 22 -31.61 -25.41 15.45
C VAL A 22 -31.92 -26.32 16.65
N GLY A 23 -32.54 -25.75 17.63
CA GLY A 23 -33.11 -26.45 18.77
C GLY A 23 -33.66 -25.44 19.77
N ALA A 24 -34.84 -24.90 19.47
CA ALA A 24 -35.59 -24.14 20.47
C ALA A 24 -36.15 -25.08 21.52
N LEU A 25 -35.69 -25.02 22.76
CA LEU A 25 -36.41 -25.49 23.95
C LEU A 25 -35.98 -24.63 25.13
N SER A 26 -36.95 -23.88 25.63
CA SER A 26 -36.86 -23.08 26.81
C SER A 26 -36.69 -23.94 28.06
N VAL A 27 -35.55 -23.80 28.76
CA VAL A 27 -35.47 -23.99 30.23
C VAL A 27 -34.34 -23.07 30.71
N GLY A 28 -34.71 -22.13 31.57
CA GLY A 28 -33.77 -21.22 32.18
C GLY A 28 -32.84 -21.93 33.18
N VAL A 29 -31.56 -21.86 32.93
CA VAL A 29 -30.52 -21.93 33.96
C VAL A 29 -29.42 -20.95 33.52
N ALA A 30 -29.24 -19.87 34.28
CA ALA A 30 -28.18 -18.94 34.12
C ALA A 30 -26.87 -19.62 34.55
N THR A 31 -26.09 -20.13 33.58
CA THR A 31 -24.70 -20.45 33.77
C THR A 31 -23.88 -19.32 33.18
N LYS A 32 -23.22 -18.54 34.04
CA LYS A 32 -22.15 -17.65 33.65
C LYS A 32 -21.12 -18.48 32.88
N SER A 33 -20.96 -18.20 31.59
CA SER A 33 -19.77 -18.63 30.84
C SER A 33 -18.55 -18.08 31.57
N PRO A 34 -17.48 -18.87 31.77
CA PRO A 34 -16.23 -18.32 32.28
C PRO A 34 -15.76 -17.23 31.30
N ALA A 35 -15.48 -16.06 31.83
CA ALA A 35 -14.75 -15.04 31.10
C ALA A 35 -13.44 -15.69 30.64
N VAL A 36 -13.26 -15.81 29.34
CA VAL A 36 -11.95 -16.05 28.76
C VAL A 36 -11.19 -14.76 29.00
N ASP A 37 -10.26 -14.78 29.95
CA ASP A 37 -9.33 -13.67 30.15
C ASP A 37 -8.61 -13.44 28.83
N ASP A 38 -8.94 -12.35 28.16
CA ASP A 38 -8.17 -11.89 26.99
C ASP A 38 -6.71 -11.68 27.44
N PRO A 39 -5.74 -12.30 26.77
CA PRO A 39 -4.36 -12.03 27.09
C PRO A 39 -4.07 -10.53 26.92
N PRO A 40 -3.34 -9.91 27.85
CA PRO A 40 -3.08 -8.48 27.79
C PRO A 40 -2.41 -8.15 26.45
N VAL A 41 -2.92 -7.11 25.78
CA VAL A 41 -2.34 -6.54 24.56
C VAL A 41 -0.87 -6.21 24.84
N ARG A 42 0.04 -7.04 24.34
CA ARG A 42 1.49 -6.80 24.46
C ARG A 42 1.87 -5.76 23.43
N SER A 43 2.06 -4.54 23.86
CA SER A 43 2.65 -3.50 23.06
C SER A 43 4.08 -3.90 22.64
N GLY A 44 4.33 -4.10 21.35
CA GLY A 44 5.68 -4.02 20.81
C GLY A 44 6.25 -5.15 19.95
N ALA A 45 5.61 -6.33 19.85
CA ALA A 45 6.07 -7.35 18.90
C ALA A 45 5.11 -7.48 17.72
N PRO A 46 5.61 -7.61 16.47
CA PRO A 46 4.74 -7.95 15.34
C PRO A 46 4.10 -9.32 15.58
N CYS A 47 2.82 -9.48 15.26
CA CYS A 47 2.10 -10.75 15.46
C CYS A 47 2.75 -11.96 14.79
N TRP A 48 3.49 -11.76 13.71
CA TRP A 48 4.21 -12.83 13.03
C TRP A 48 5.26 -13.51 13.93
N GLU A 49 5.85 -12.82 14.89
CA GLU A 49 6.80 -13.41 15.86
C GLU A 49 6.13 -14.47 16.74
N GLU A 50 4.87 -14.27 17.10
CA GLU A 50 4.12 -15.25 17.90
C GLU A 50 3.70 -16.47 17.08
N VAL A 51 3.26 -16.26 15.83
CA VAL A 51 2.71 -17.34 14.99
C VAL A 51 3.82 -18.11 14.26
N ASN A 52 4.85 -17.44 13.77
CA ASN A 52 5.85 -18.02 12.87
C ASN A 52 7.24 -18.13 13.48
N ALA A 53 7.52 -17.51 14.62
CA ALA A 53 8.85 -17.56 15.27
C ALA A 53 9.29 -18.99 15.60
N LYS A 54 8.34 -19.89 15.82
CA LYS A 54 8.59 -21.30 16.16
C LYS A 54 8.71 -22.22 14.94
N ASP A 55 8.37 -21.73 13.73
CA ASP A 55 8.46 -22.48 12.47
C ASP A 55 9.50 -21.86 11.53
N PRO A 56 10.72 -22.46 11.45
CA PRO A 56 11.79 -21.89 10.63
C PRO A 56 11.45 -21.78 9.13
N ALA A 57 10.56 -22.65 8.62
CA ALA A 57 10.16 -22.60 7.20
C ALA A 57 9.25 -21.40 6.93
N LYS A 58 8.27 -21.15 7.78
CA LYS A 58 7.38 -19.98 7.67
C LYS A 58 8.15 -18.67 7.86
N ARG A 59 9.06 -18.64 8.84
CA ARG A 59 9.94 -17.49 9.06
C ARG A 59 10.77 -17.16 7.82
N ARG A 60 11.34 -18.16 7.16
CA ARG A 60 12.13 -17.96 5.94
C ARG A 60 11.27 -17.37 4.79
N LEU A 61 10.05 -17.86 4.63
CA LEU A 61 9.12 -17.32 3.60
C LEU A 61 8.82 -15.84 3.85
N TRP A 62 8.56 -15.48 5.10
CA TRP A 62 8.35 -14.09 5.49
C TRP A 62 9.61 -13.23 5.27
N GLU A 63 10.79 -13.70 5.68
CA GLU A 63 12.07 -12.98 5.48
C GLU A 63 12.35 -12.74 3.99
N GLN A 64 12.08 -13.72 3.13
CA GLN A 64 12.19 -13.58 1.68
C GLN A 64 11.22 -12.53 1.14
N GLN A 65 9.98 -12.52 1.61
CA GLN A 65 8.98 -11.54 1.19
C GLN A 65 9.33 -10.14 1.66
N MET A 66 9.84 -9.98 2.89
CA MET A 66 10.31 -8.69 3.39
C MET A 66 11.53 -8.17 2.62
N SER A 67 12.46 -9.05 2.24
CA SER A 67 13.59 -8.67 1.38
C SER A 67 13.10 -8.14 0.04
N TRP A 68 12.21 -8.91 -0.61
CA TRP A 68 11.59 -8.48 -1.86
C TRP A 68 10.86 -7.14 -1.72
N PHE A 69 10.07 -6.95 -0.67
CA PHE A 69 9.34 -5.71 -0.43
C PHE A 69 10.28 -4.50 -0.28
N ASN A 70 11.33 -4.66 0.52
CA ASN A 70 12.34 -3.60 0.71
C ASN A 70 13.11 -3.26 -0.57
N GLU A 71 13.22 -4.20 -1.53
CA GLU A 71 13.92 -4.03 -2.80
C GLU A 71 13.01 -3.44 -3.89
N ALA A 72 11.69 -3.66 -3.79
CA ALA A 72 10.71 -3.31 -4.83
C ALA A 72 10.56 -1.80 -5.06
N LYS A 73 10.59 -0.99 -4.03
CA LYS A 73 10.62 0.48 -4.00
C LYS A 73 9.44 1.21 -4.64
N PHE A 74 8.80 0.67 -5.69
CA PHE A 74 7.79 1.38 -6.44
C PHE A 74 6.63 0.46 -6.82
N GLY A 75 5.41 0.83 -6.43
CA GLY A 75 4.17 0.10 -6.68
C GLY A 75 3.06 0.98 -7.25
N MET A 76 2.04 0.34 -7.87
CA MET A 76 0.82 0.99 -8.34
C MET A 76 -0.32 0.73 -7.35
N PHE A 77 -0.93 1.79 -6.84
CA PHE A 77 -2.18 1.72 -6.09
C PHE A 77 -3.36 1.98 -7.02
N ILE A 78 -4.48 1.27 -6.84
CA ILE A 78 -5.63 1.42 -7.72
C ILE A 78 -6.89 1.61 -6.87
N HIS A 79 -7.42 2.86 -6.85
CA HIS A 79 -8.72 3.18 -6.25
C HIS A 79 -9.76 3.27 -7.34
N TRP A 80 -10.65 2.27 -7.38
CA TRP A 80 -11.64 2.17 -8.43
C TRP A 80 -12.92 1.48 -7.96
N GLY A 81 -14.03 1.84 -8.62
CA GLY A 81 -15.33 1.29 -8.34
C GLY A 81 -16.45 2.13 -8.93
N PRO A 82 -17.72 1.86 -8.55
CA PRO A 82 -18.89 2.62 -9.01
C PRO A 82 -18.79 4.12 -8.79
N VAL A 83 -18.04 4.59 -7.79
CA VAL A 83 -17.80 6.01 -7.49
C VAL A 83 -17.25 6.79 -8.68
N SER A 84 -16.49 6.15 -9.58
CA SER A 84 -15.94 6.80 -10.77
C SER A 84 -17.03 7.41 -11.69
N LEU A 85 -18.27 6.87 -11.64
CA LEU A 85 -19.42 7.44 -12.36
C LEU A 85 -19.82 8.83 -11.86
N ALA A 86 -19.58 9.11 -10.57
CA ALA A 86 -19.94 10.38 -9.94
C ALA A 86 -18.83 11.43 -10.03
N SER A 87 -17.57 11.02 -10.32
CA SER A 87 -16.41 11.92 -10.31
C SER A 87 -16.23 12.66 -9.00
N VAL A 88 -16.32 11.95 -7.89
CA VAL A 88 -16.12 12.42 -6.51
C VAL A 88 -15.14 11.50 -5.79
N GLU A 89 -14.71 11.90 -4.58
CA GLU A 89 -13.83 11.07 -3.77
C GLU A 89 -14.53 9.79 -3.30
N ILE A 90 -13.80 8.69 -3.22
CA ILE A 90 -14.35 7.39 -2.84
C ILE A 90 -14.77 7.39 -1.37
N SER A 91 -15.97 6.89 -1.07
CA SER A 91 -16.59 6.74 0.27
C SER A 91 -16.86 8.04 1.03
N TRP A 92 -16.02 9.06 0.92
CA TRP A 92 -16.13 10.28 1.70
C TRP A 92 -17.46 11.04 1.54
N PRO A 93 -18.10 11.08 0.35
CA PRO A 93 -19.40 11.73 0.22
C PRO A 93 -20.50 11.11 1.08
N ILE A 94 -20.41 9.81 1.40
CA ILE A 94 -21.38 9.16 2.27
C ILE A 94 -20.95 9.18 3.74
N MET A 95 -19.64 9.19 4.02
CA MET A 95 -19.12 9.24 5.40
C MET A 95 -19.26 10.63 6.02
N THR A 96 -18.92 11.66 5.27
CA THR A 96 -18.99 13.07 5.69
C THR A 96 -19.75 13.89 4.66
N PRO A 97 -21.10 13.78 4.61
CA PRO A 97 -21.91 14.53 3.65
C PRO A 97 -21.70 16.04 3.80
N GLU A 98 -21.23 16.67 2.74
CA GLU A 98 -20.99 18.12 2.67
C GLU A 98 -21.58 18.67 1.36
N PRO A 99 -22.00 19.96 1.31
CA PRO A 99 -22.53 20.57 0.11
C PRO A 99 -21.56 20.55 -1.10
N LYS A 100 -20.24 20.41 -0.84
CA LYS A 100 -19.24 20.30 -1.93
C LYS A 100 -19.35 19.01 -2.74
N TRP A 101 -19.95 17.96 -2.19
CA TRP A 101 -20.18 16.72 -2.89
C TRP A 101 -21.39 16.83 -3.81
N SER A 102 -21.23 16.50 -5.07
CA SER A 102 -22.29 16.58 -6.09
C SER A 102 -23.27 15.40 -6.04
N ILE A 103 -23.19 14.56 -5.01
CA ILE A 103 -23.99 13.33 -4.91
C ILE A 103 -24.43 13.08 -3.46
N GLY A 104 -25.69 12.64 -3.28
CA GLY A 104 -26.21 12.21 -1.98
C GLY A 104 -25.93 10.74 -1.69
N GLN A 105 -26.12 10.36 -0.42
CA GLN A 105 -25.86 8.99 0.06
C GLN A 105 -26.65 7.94 -0.73
N ASP A 106 -27.95 8.14 -0.92
CA ASP A 106 -28.83 7.18 -1.62
C ASP A 106 -28.42 6.99 -3.10
N GLU A 107 -28.02 8.07 -3.76
CA GLU A 107 -27.52 7.99 -5.12
C GLU A 107 -26.17 7.27 -5.16
N TYR A 108 -25.25 7.58 -4.23
CA TYR A 108 -23.93 6.97 -4.16
C TYR A 108 -24.02 5.44 -4.04
N VAL A 109 -24.79 4.92 -3.08
CA VAL A 109 -24.92 3.47 -2.86
C VAL A 109 -25.61 2.76 -4.02
N ASN A 110 -26.32 3.49 -4.88
CA ASN A 110 -26.99 2.94 -6.06
C ASN A 110 -26.16 3.07 -7.36
N LEU A 111 -24.99 3.69 -7.34
CA LEU A 111 -24.10 3.81 -8.52
C LEU A 111 -23.76 2.45 -9.14
N PHE A 112 -23.60 1.40 -8.32
CA PHE A 112 -23.26 0.06 -8.81
C PHE A 112 -24.28 -0.50 -9.80
N LYS A 113 -25.54 -0.08 -9.75
CA LYS A 113 -26.58 -0.50 -10.69
C LYS A 113 -26.36 -0.01 -12.12
N ARG A 114 -25.48 0.99 -12.29
CA ARG A 114 -25.11 1.58 -13.59
C ARG A 114 -23.66 1.30 -13.97
N PHE A 115 -22.85 0.74 -13.06
CA PHE A 115 -21.43 0.53 -13.28
C PHE A 115 -21.17 -0.61 -14.27
N ASN A 116 -20.63 -0.26 -15.43
CA ASN A 116 -20.37 -1.19 -16.53
C ASN A 116 -19.08 -0.84 -17.27
N PRO A 117 -17.91 -1.17 -16.73
CA PRO A 117 -16.60 -0.79 -17.28
C PRO A 117 -16.22 -1.66 -18.50
N VAL A 118 -16.85 -1.41 -19.64
CA VAL A 118 -16.70 -2.22 -20.86
C VAL A 118 -15.32 -2.16 -21.49
N HIS A 119 -14.52 -1.15 -21.16
CA HIS A 119 -13.16 -0.98 -21.69
C HIS A 119 -12.08 -1.43 -20.69
N TYR A 120 -12.49 -2.07 -19.58
CA TYR A 120 -11.52 -2.62 -18.63
C TYR A 120 -10.70 -3.74 -19.26
N ASP A 121 -9.41 -3.50 -19.35
CA ASP A 121 -8.41 -4.48 -19.79
C ASP A 121 -7.32 -4.63 -18.73
N PRO A 122 -7.33 -5.72 -17.95
CA PRO A 122 -6.34 -5.97 -16.90
C PRO A 122 -4.92 -6.11 -17.46
N HIS A 123 -4.76 -6.60 -18.71
CA HIS A 123 -3.44 -6.72 -19.34
C HIS A 123 -2.86 -5.34 -19.66
N ALA A 124 -3.69 -4.39 -20.11
CA ALA A 124 -3.25 -3.02 -20.36
C ALA A 124 -2.80 -2.32 -19.06
N TRP A 125 -3.48 -2.58 -17.93
CA TRP A 125 -3.07 -2.02 -16.63
C TRP A 125 -1.73 -2.61 -16.15
N VAL A 126 -1.57 -3.93 -16.26
CA VAL A 126 -0.33 -4.62 -15.90
C VAL A 126 0.83 -4.16 -16.78
N GLU A 127 0.60 -4.00 -18.09
CA GLU A 127 1.62 -3.49 -19.01
C GLU A 127 2.00 -2.04 -18.70
N LEU A 128 1.03 -1.19 -18.34
CA LEU A 128 1.33 0.17 -17.91
C LEU A 128 2.18 0.19 -16.63
N ALA A 129 1.87 -0.65 -15.64
CA ALA A 129 2.68 -0.79 -14.43
C ALA A 129 4.11 -1.22 -14.76
N ARG A 130 4.28 -2.19 -15.67
CA ARG A 130 5.59 -2.65 -16.15
C ARG A 130 6.37 -1.53 -16.85
N GLN A 131 5.71 -0.80 -17.77
CA GLN A 131 6.31 0.34 -18.49
C GLN A 131 6.72 1.47 -17.57
N SER A 132 6.00 1.64 -16.46
CA SER A 132 6.28 2.65 -15.43
C SER A 132 7.44 2.27 -14.49
N GLY A 133 7.92 1.02 -14.56
CA GLY A 133 8.91 0.48 -13.63
C GLY A 133 8.33 0.02 -12.30
N GLN A 134 7.01 -0.01 -12.14
CA GLN A 134 6.37 -0.51 -10.91
C GLN A 134 6.58 -2.01 -10.75
N ARG A 135 6.91 -2.44 -9.54
CA ARG A 135 7.29 -3.82 -9.22
C ARG A 135 6.17 -4.63 -8.60
N TYR A 136 5.09 -4.00 -8.18
CA TYR A 136 3.89 -4.63 -7.64
C TYR A 136 2.69 -3.69 -7.82
N MET A 137 1.51 -4.24 -7.64
CA MET A 137 0.25 -3.50 -7.68
C MET A 137 -0.56 -3.78 -6.41
N VAL A 138 -1.36 -2.83 -5.97
CA VAL A 138 -2.34 -3.01 -4.88
C VAL A 138 -3.70 -2.53 -5.38
N LEU A 139 -4.68 -3.43 -5.42
CA LEU A 139 -6.04 -3.12 -5.86
C LEU A 139 -6.97 -2.95 -4.66
N VAL A 140 -7.76 -1.89 -4.65
CA VAL A 140 -8.87 -1.74 -3.72
C VAL A 140 -9.93 -2.81 -4.01
N THR A 141 -10.03 -3.82 -3.14
CA THR A 141 -11.02 -4.90 -3.26
C THR A 141 -12.34 -4.54 -2.58
N LYS A 142 -12.29 -3.77 -1.48
CA LYS A 142 -13.43 -3.17 -0.80
C LYS A 142 -12.96 -1.90 -0.07
N HIS A 143 -13.54 -0.75 -0.40
CA HIS A 143 -13.32 0.51 0.33
C HIS A 143 -14.33 0.70 1.46
N HIS A 144 -14.29 1.82 2.19
CA HIS A 144 -15.17 2.09 3.34
C HIS A 144 -16.66 2.12 2.99
N ASP A 145 -17.03 2.30 1.72
CA ASP A 145 -18.42 2.22 1.25
C ASP A 145 -18.99 0.81 1.26
N GLY A 146 -18.14 -0.22 1.45
CA GLY A 146 -18.53 -1.62 1.52
C GLY A 146 -18.72 -2.30 0.17
N PHE A 147 -18.51 -1.61 -0.96
CA PHE A 147 -18.66 -2.21 -2.28
C PHE A 147 -17.50 -3.17 -2.58
N CYS A 148 -17.86 -4.43 -2.90
CA CYS A 148 -16.87 -5.46 -3.21
C CYS A 148 -16.57 -5.52 -4.71
N MET A 149 -15.32 -5.24 -5.10
CA MET A 149 -14.83 -5.40 -6.48
C MET A 149 -14.57 -6.86 -6.87
N PHE A 150 -14.93 -7.79 -6.01
CA PHE A 150 -14.81 -9.25 -6.17
C PHE A 150 -16.14 -9.96 -5.93
N ASP A 151 -16.25 -11.21 -6.37
CA ASP A 151 -17.47 -12.03 -6.22
C ASP A 151 -17.59 -12.60 -4.80
N SER A 152 -17.81 -11.75 -3.81
CA SER A 152 -18.04 -12.18 -2.43
C SER A 152 -19.34 -13.00 -2.31
N SER A 153 -19.27 -14.08 -1.56
CA SER A 153 -20.45 -14.90 -1.21
C SER A 153 -21.26 -14.33 -0.04
N PHE A 154 -20.76 -13.27 0.61
CA PHE A 154 -21.31 -12.73 1.86
C PHE A 154 -22.07 -11.43 1.70
N THR A 155 -22.12 -10.86 0.49
CA THR A 155 -22.87 -9.65 0.18
C THR A 155 -23.36 -9.65 -1.26
N ASP A 156 -24.50 -8.98 -1.51
CA ASP A 156 -24.98 -8.66 -2.84
C ASP A 156 -24.47 -7.31 -3.36
N TYR A 157 -23.81 -6.51 -2.51
CA TYR A 157 -23.22 -5.23 -2.87
C TYR A 157 -21.83 -5.45 -3.46
N LYS A 158 -21.80 -5.96 -4.69
CA LYS A 158 -20.58 -6.45 -5.36
C LYS A 158 -20.61 -6.30 -6.88
N ILE A 159 -19.43 -6.37 -7.46
CA ILE A 159 -19.19 -6.16 -8.90
C ILE A 159 -19.96 -7.11 -9.80
N THR A 160 -20.12 -8.38 -9.40
CA THR A 160 -20.86 -9.39 -10.20
C THR A 160 -22.37 -9.15 -10.24
N ASN A 161 -22.89 -8.27 -9.39
CA ASN A 161 -24.29 -7.82 -9.39
C ASN A 161 -24.47 -6.48 -10.14
N THR A 162 -23.43 -5.93 -10.75
CA THR A 162 -23.52 -4.79 -11.67
C THR A 162 -23.87 -5.23 -13.09
N PRO A 163 -24.18 -4.31 -14.02
CA PRO A 163 -24.31 -4.65 -15.45
C PRO A 163 -23.06 -5.31 -16.05
N TYR A 164 -21.88 -5.07 -15.51
CA TYR A 164 -20.62 -5.67 -15.97
C TYR A 164 -20.53 -7.18 -15.70
N LYS A 165 -21.03 -7.67 -14.56
CA LYS A 165 -21.16 -9.08 -14.17
C LYS A 165 -19.87 -9.90 -14.14
N LYS A 166 -18.70 -9.29 -14.24
CA LYS A 166 -17.39 -9.96 -14.19
C LYS A 166 -16.65 -9.59 -12.93
N ASP A 167 -15.83 -10.52 -12.45
CA ASP A 167 -15.02 -10.36 -11.24
C ASP A 167 -13.71 -9.65 -11.58
N ILE A 168 -13.58 -8.38 -11.21
CA ILE A 168 -12.43 -7.53 -11.53
C ILE A 168 -11.18 -7.97 -10.79
N VAL A 169 -11.31 -8.37 -9.51
CA VAL A 169 -10.17 -8.81 -8.71
C VAL A 169 -9.57 -10.09 -9.30
N ARG A 170 -10.42 -11.03 -9.71
CA ARG A 170 -9.98 -12.25 -10.39
C ARG A 170 -9.26 -11.95 -11.70
N MET A 171 -9.87 -11.12 -12.55
CA MET A 171 -9.31 -10.77 -13.86
C MET A 171 -7.93 -10.11 -13.74
N LEU A 172 -7.78 -9.15 -12.81
CA LEU A 172 -6.50 -8.50 -12.57
C LEU A 172 -5.47 -9.47 -11.96
N GLY A 173 -5.90 -10.28 -10.99
CA GLY A 173 -5.03 -11.27 -10.34
C GLY A 173 -4.44 -12.26 -11.34
N GLU A 174 -5.26 -12.80 -12.23
CA GLU A 174 -4.80 -13.70 -13.30
C GLU A 174 -3.87 -13.02 -14.32
N ALA A 175 -4.10 -11.75 -14.62
CA ALA A 175 -3.22 -10.96 -15.49
C ALA A 175 -1.86 -10.69 -14.83
N CYS A 176 -1.86 -10.38 -13.53
CA CYS A 176 -0.67 -10.17 -12.72
C CYS A 176 0.16 -11.47 -12.59
N GLU A 177 -0.48 -12.61 -12.33
CA GLU A 177 0.20 -13.92 -12.30
C GLU A 177 0.90 -14.22 -13.63
N ARG A 178 0.22 -14.03 -14.76
CA ARG A 178 0.80 -14.25 -16.10
C ARG A 178 1.99 -13.35 -16.40
N ALA A 179 1.97 -12.12 -15.87
CA ALA A 179 3.05 -11.15 -16.06
C ALA A 179 4.14 -11.23 -14.99
N ASN A 180 3.97 -12.09 -13.98
CA ASN A 180 4.84 -12.19 -12.80
C ASN A 180 5.01 -10.84 -12.07
N ILE A 181 3.91 -10.08 -11.94
CA ILE A 181 3.83 -8.87 -11.13
C ILE A 181 3.03 -9.20 -9.86
N PRO A 182 3.62 -9.11 -8.66
CA PRO A 182 2.91 -9.35 -7.40
C PRO A 182 1.71 -8.40 -7.24
N LEU A 183 0.56 -8.95 -6.83
CA LEU A 183 -0.65 -8.18 -6.55
C LEU A 183 -0.97 -8.24 -5.06
N GLY A 184 -1.21 -7.09 -4.45
CA GLY A 184 -1.78 -6.94 -3.11
C GLY A 184 -3.26 -6.59 -3.18
N TYR A 185 -3.97 -6.88 -2.08
CA TYR A 185 -5.37 -6.53 -1.91
C TYR A 185 -5.53 -5.52 -0.79
N TYR A 186 -6.00 -4.32 -1.16
CA TYR A 186 -6.48 -3.38 -0.16
C TYR A 186 -7.86 -3.83 0.32
N TYR A 187 -8.04 -3.81 1.62
CA TYR A 187 -9.32 -4.13 2.26
C TYR A 187 -9.60 -3.15 3.40
N SER A 188 -10.73 -2.47 3.32
CA SER A 188 -11.20 -1.57 4.38
C SER A 188 -11.91 -2.35 5.50
N PRO A 189 -11.41 -2.31 6.75
CA PRO A 189 -12.17 -2.76 7.92
C PRO A 189 -13.46 -1.96 8.14
N PRO A 190 -13.53 -0.62 8.01
CA PRO A 190 -14.80 0.10 7.97
C PRO A 190 -15.72 -0.34 6.82
N ASP A 191 -17.04 -0.36 7.08
CA ASP A 191 -18.05 -0.72 6.08
C ASP A 191 -19.35 0.07 6.32
N MET A 192 -19.53 1.14 5.56
CA MET A 192 -20.68 2.03 5.72
C MET A 192 -22.01 1.41 5.27
N HIS A 193 -21.95 0.33 4.51
CA HIS A 193 -23.12 -0.36 3.98
C HIS A 193 -23.60 -1.50 4.89
N HIS A 194 -22.71 -2.11 5.69
CA HIS A 194 -23.05 -3.32 6.45
C HIS A 194 -23.85 -2.98 7.74
N PRO A 195 -25.07 -3.55 7.92
CA PRO A 195 -25.96 -3.19 9.04
C PRO A 195 -25.44 -3.61 10.41
N ALA A 196 -24.55 -4.59 10.50
CA ALA A 196 -23.93 -4.98 11.76
C ALA A 196 -22.68 -4.12 12.11
N TYR A 197 -22.14 -3.34 11.17
CA TYR A 197 -21.07 -2.39 11.42
C TYR A 197 -21.59 -1.13 12.09
N ARG A 198 -22.74 -0.64 11.64
CA ARG A 198 -23.41 0.55 12.11
C ARG A 198 -24.92 0.43 12.01
N ASP A 199 -25.65 1.28 12.71
CA ASP A 199 -27.09 1.44 12.52
C ASP A 199 -27.36 2.18 11.19
N THR A 200 -27.73 1.43 10.16
CA THR A 200 -28.03 1.99 8.83
C THR A 200 -29.31 2.83 8.78
N GLY A 201 -30.11 2.83 9.82
CA GLY A 201 -31.25 3.74 10.00
C GLY A 201 -30.85 5.15 10.42
N LYS A 202 -29.58 5.34 10.82
CA LYS A 202 -29.03 6.67 11.16
C LYS A 202 -28.18 7.22 10.03
N PRO A 203 -28.01 8.57 9.94
CA PRO A 203 -27.03 9.17 9.03
C PRO A 203 -25.63 8.61 9.25
N VAL A 204 -24.88 8.35 8.16
CA VAL A 204 -23.51 7.81 8.25
C VAL A 204 -22.61 8.71 9.09
N ARG A 205 -22.77 10.05 8.99
CA ARG A 205 -21.99 11.03 9.74
C ARG A 205 -22.00 10.81 11.26
N GLU A 206 -23.07 10.22 11.82
CA GLU A 206 -23.20 10.01 13.26
C GLU A 206 -22.47 8.76 13.74
N ASN A 207 -22.27 7.76 12.84
CA ASN A 207 -21.73 6.44 13.24
C ASN A 207 -20.77 5.83 12.20
N TRP A 208 -20.06 6.65 11.43
CA TRP A 208 -19.11 6.16 10.42
C TRP A 208 -17.91 5.41 11.01
N HIS A 209 -17.60 5.65 12.29
CA HIS A 209 -16.57 4.87 13.00
C HIS A 209 -17.00 3.43 13.31
N GLY A 210 -18.26 3.05 13.07
CA GLY A 210 -18.84 1.79 13.52
C GLY A 210 -19.32 1.85 14.99
N GLU A 211 -20.04 0.83 15.40
CA GLU A 211 -20.67 0.76 16.73
C GLU A 211 -20.32 -0.56 17.43
N PRO A 212 -19.07 -0.70 17.99
CA PRO A 212 -18.61 -1.94 18.64
C PRO A 212 -19.45 -2.40 19.82
N SER A 213 -20.18 -1.49 20.46
CA SER A 213 -21.08 -1.81 21.58
C SER A 213 -22.38 -2.49 21.17
N ARG A 214 -22.69 -2.57 19.87
CA ARG A 214 -23.91 -3.23 19.39
C ARG A 214 -23.80 -4.74 19.50
N PRO A 215 -24.94 -5.43 19.81
CA PRO A 215 -24.98 -6.90 19.85
C PRO A 215 -24.59 -7.58 18.53
N GLU A 216 -24.76 -6.88 17.40
CA GLU A 216 -24.46 -7.36 16.05
C GLU A 216 -22.97 -7.22 15.68
N TRP A 217 -22.16 -6.52 16.45
CA TRP A 217 -20.75 -6.30 16.13
C TRP A 217 -19.94 -7.57 15.86
N PRO A 218 -20.12 -8.66 16.62
CA PRO A 218 -19.46 -9.94 16.32
C PRO A 218 -19.84 -10.52 14.95
N VAL A 219 -21.08 -10.24 14.47
CA VAL A 219 -21.50 -10.64 13.13
C VAL A 219 -20.70 -9.90 12.07
N TYR A 220 -20.44 -8.61 12.28
CA TYR A 220 -19.59 -7.83 11.38
C TYR A 220 -18.15 -8.32 11.36
N LEU A 221 -17.54 -8.59 12.51
CA LEU A 221 -16.19 -9.13 12.58
C LEU A 221 -16.09 -10.47 11.84
N ARG A 222 -17.08 -11.33 12.00
CA ARG A 222 -17.16 -12.62 11.28
C ARG A 222 -17.34 -12.43 9.78
N TYR A 223 -18.16 -11.48 9.33
CA TYR A 223 -18.30 -11.11 7.92
C TYR A 223 -16.96 -10.65 7.33
N MET A 224 -16.24 -9.76 8.00
CA MET A 224 -14.92 -9.29 7.59
C MET A 224 -13.92 -10.45 7.47
N GLU A 225 -13.84 -11.32 8.48
CA GLU A 225 -12.98 -12.51 8.46
C GLU A 225 -13.29 -13.41 7.28
N LEU A 226 -14.57 -13.68 7.00
CA LEU A 226 -14.98 -14.56 5.91
C LEU A 226 -14.64 -13.99 4.54
N GLN A 227 -14.80 -12.68 4.32
CA GLN A 227 -14.40 -12.03 3.08
C GLN A 227 -12.88 -12.07 2.87
N LEU A 228 -12.09 -11.85 3.94
CA LEU A 228 -10.63 -12.00 3.87
C LEU A 228 -10.22 -13.43 3.53
N ARG A 229 -10.88 -14.43 4.13
CA ARG A 229 -10.67 -15.85 3.75
C ARG A 229 -11.02 -16.13 2.28
N GLU A 230 -12.09 -15.53 1.74
CA GLU A 230 -12.39 -15.61 0.30
C GLU A 230 -11.26 -15.06 -0.55
N LEU A 231 -10.77 -13.86 -0.24
CA LEU A 231 -9.65 -13.23 -0.97
C LEU A 231 -8.39 -14.09 -0.90
N MET A 232 -8.11 -14.69 0.26
CA MET A 232 -6.91 -15.51 0.46
C MET A 232 -7.01 -16.91 -0.21
N CYS A 233 -8.21 -17.49 -0.33
CA CYS A 233 -8.38 -18.88 -0.82
C CYS A 233 -8.84 -18.97 -2.27
N ARG A 234 -9.63 -18.00 -2.75
CA ARG A 234 -10.31 -18.09 -4.03
C ARG A 234 -9.66 -17.25 -5.13
N TYR A 235 -8.71 -16.40 -4.77
CA TYR A 235 -8.01 -15.49 -5.66
C TYR A 235 -6.51 -15.78 -5.64
N PRO A 236 -5.73 -15.30 -6.62
CA PRO A 236 -4.28 -15.38 -6.57
C PRO A 236 -3.72 -14.91 -5.24
N SER A 237 -2.69 -15.61 -4.75
CA SER A 237 -2.12 -15.31 -3.43
C SER A 237 -1.59 -13.88 -3.37
N PRO A 238 -2.08 -13.03 -2.46
CA PRO A 238 -1.66 -11.65 -2.40
C PRO A 238 -0.25 -11.50 -1.82
N CYS A 239 0.53 -10.57 -2.36
CA CYS A 239 1.81 -10.20 -1.76
C CYS A 239 1.63 -9.38 -0.48
N VAL A 240 0.52 -8.66 -0.36
CA VAL A 240 0.14 -7.88 0.82
C VAL A 240 -1.38 -7.85 0.97
N ILE A 241 -1.86 -7.92 2.22
CA ILE A 241 -3.18 -7.41 2.59
C ILE A 241 -2.97 -6.02 3.17
N TRP A 242 -3.42 -5.03 2.43
CA TRP A 242 -3.29 -3.63 2.76
C TRP A 242 -4.57 -3.15 3.45
N PHE A 243 -4.57 -3.08 4.77
CA PHE A 243 -5.71 -2.61 5.54
C PHE A 243 -5.79 -1.08 5.57
N ASP A 244 -7.01 -0.58 5.66
CA ASP A 244 -7.28 0.84 5.89
C ASP A 244 -8.33 1.00 6.99
N GLY A 245 -7.94 0.60 8.18
CA GLY A 245 -8.71 0.86 9.40
C GLY A 245 -8.61 2.34 9.74
N LEU A 246 -9.76 3.00 9.77
CA LEU A 246 -9.87 4.34 10.30
C LEU A 246 -9.74 4.29 11.83
N GLU A 247 -9.77 5.44 12.47
CA GLU A 247 -9.65 5.61 13.94
C GLU A 247 -10.17 4.43 14.77
N HIS A 248 -9.59 4.21 15.94
CA HIS A 248 -9.97 3.12 16.84
C HIS A 248 -9.83 1.72 16.22
N GLN A 249 -8.67 1.45 15.65
CA GLN A 249 -8.38 0.19 14.93
C GLN A 249 -8.43 -1.05 15.85
N GLU A 250 -8.23 -0.88 17.16
CA GLU A 250 -8.31 -1.94 18.17
C GLU A 250 -9.64 -2.70 18.19
N LYS A 251 -10.72 -2.09 17.67
CA LYS A 251 -12.05 -2.70 17.57
C LYS A 251 -12.19 -3.83 16.55
N TYR A 252 -11.23 -3.98 15.64
CA TYR A 252 -11.37 -4.90 14.50
C TYR A 252 -10.78 -6.30 14.72
N ASP A 253 -10.39 -6.62 15.96
CA ASP A 253 -9.78 -7.94 16.25
C ASP A 253 -8.52 -8.22 15.41
N GLY A 254 -7.71 -7.17 15.21
CA GLY A 254 -6.57 -7.15 14.29
C GLY A 254 -5.60 -8.30 14.53
N TYR A 255 -5.41 -8.71 15.78
CA TYR A 255 -4.58 -9.85 16.16
C TYR A 255 -5.07 -11.17 15.55
N GLN A 256 -6.38 -11.45 15.63
CA GLN A 256 -6.96 -12.68 15.09
C GLN A 256 -6.91 -12.68 13.56
N ILE A 257 -7.15 -11.52 12.96
CA ILE A 257 -7.10 -11.35 11.51
C ILE A 257 -5.67 -11.54 10.98
N ASP A 258 -4.67 -10.88 11.59
CA ASP A 258 -3.26 -11.03 11.20
C ASP A 258 -2.81 -12.48 11.36
N ARG A 259 -3.14 -13.11 12.49
CA ARG A 259 -2.85 -14.53 12.73
C ARG A 259 -3.46 -15.43 11.66
N MET A 260 -4.73 -15.22 11.33
CA MET A 260 -5.41 -15.98 10.27
C MET A 260 -4.68 -15.85 8.92
N ILE A 261 -4.32 -14.63 8.53
CA ILE A 261 -3.58 -14.38 7.29
C ILE A 261 -2.26 -15.13 7.28
N ARG A 262 -1.48 -15.06 8.37
CA ARG A 262 -0.18 -15.75 8.51
C ARG A 262 -0.30 -17.28 8.49
N GLU A 263 -1.36 -17.81 9.06
CA GLU A 263 -1.64 -19.25 9.02
C GLU A 263 -1.95 -19.73 7.60
N MET A 264 -2.70 -18.92 6.82
CA MET A 264 -3.08 -19.22 5.44
C MET A 264 -1.94 -18.97 4.44
N SER A 265 -1.18 -17.89 4.62
CA SER A 265 -0.06 -17.51 3.76
C SER A 265 1.03 -16.80 4.56
N PRO A 266 2.08 -17.51 4.99
CA PRO A 266 3.18 -16.91 5.76
C PRO A 266 3.96 -15.83 5.00
N SER A 267 3.88 -15.79 3.67
CA SER A 267 4.54 -14.81 2.83
C SER A 267 3.70 -13.55 2.56
N THR A 268 2.41 -13.55 2.91
CA THR A 268 1.57 -12.35 2.73
C THR A 268 1.92 -11.32 3.79
N LEU A 269 2.30 -10.11 3.36
CA LEU A 269 2.59 -8.99 4.28
C LEU A 269 1.30 -8.30 4.73
N VAL A 270 1.36 -7.66 5.89
CA VAL A 270 0.27 -6.91 6.49
C VAL A 270 0.79 -5.55 6.96
N ASN A 271 0.10 -4.46 6.61
CA ASN A 271 0.45 -3.12 7.08
C ASN A 271 -0.07 -2.84 8.50
N ASN A 272 0.24 -1.65 9.03
CA ASN A 272 -0.05 -1.27 10.42
C ASN A 272 -1.46 -0.68 10.65
N ARG A 273 -2.43 -0.82 9.71
CA ARG A 273 -3.74 -0.14 9.81
C ARG A 273 -4.91 -1.04 10.24
N ILE A 274 -4.65 -2.12 10.98
CA ILE A 274 -5.71 -2.98 11.56
C ILE A 274 -5.58 -3.13 13.09
N GLY A 275 -4.88 -2.21 13.75
CA GLY A 275 -4.67 -2.28 15.19
C GLY A 275 -3.53 -3.20 15.64
N VAL A 276 -2.68 -3.65 14.72
CA VAL A 276 -1.43 -4.36 14.99
C VAL A 276 -0.25 -3.60 14.38
N PRO A 277 0.98 -3.80 14.88
CA PRO A 277 2.15 -3.10 14.34
C PRO A 277 2.45 -3.37 12.86
N GLY A 278 1.97 -4.50 12.31
CA GLY A 278 2.21 -4.89 10.92
C GLY A 278 3.68 -5.08 10.54
N ASP A 279 3.93 -5.45 9.29
CA ASP A 279 5.28 -5.61 8.74
C ASP A 279 5.90 -4.26 8.35
N PHE A 280 5.08 -3.30 7.98
CA PHE A 280 5.51 -1.97 7.53
C PHE A 280 4.50 -0.88 7.92
N ASP A 281 5.01 0.33 8.07
CA ASP A 281 4.21 1.52 8.34
C ASP A 281 3.70 2.17 7.05
N THR A 282 2.58 2.91 7.15
CA THR A 282 1.91 3.48 5.98
C THR A 282 1.56 4.96 6.16
N PRO A 283 2.56 5.89 6.08
CA PRO A 283 2.27 7.31 5.94
C PRO A 283 1.51 7.56 4.63
N GLU A 284 0.65 8.57 4.62
CA GLU A 284 -0.24 8.86 3.51
C GLU A 284 -0.15 10.33 3.10
N GLN A 285 0.05 10.57 1.79
CA GLN A 285 0.19 11.90 1.17
C GLN A 285 1.41 12.71 1.65
N TYR A 286 2.36 12.10 2.34
CA TYR A 286 3.63 12.73 2.72
C TYR A 286 4.78 11.74 2.75
N VAL A 287 6.00 12.25 2.66
CA VAL A 287 7.24 11.51 2.90
C VAL A 287 7.75 11.91 4.29
N PRO A 288 8.03 10.96 5.20
CA PRO A 288 8.59 11.29 6.51
C PRO A 288 9.86 12.13 6.39
N GLU A 289 10.04 13.13 7.27
CA GLU A 289 11.22 13.98 7.27
C GLU A 289 12.50 13.21 7.60
N ARG A 290 12.36 12.17 8.42
CA ARG A 290 13.47 11.33 8.89
C ARG A 290 13.19 9.86 8.61
N ILE A 291 14.22 9.03 8.71
CA ILE A 291 14.10 7.58 8.48
C ILE A 291 13.28 6.94 9.62
N PRO A 292 12.19 6.23 9.31
CA PRO A 292 11.37 5.54 10.31
C PRO A 292 12.13 4.47 11.09
N VAL A 293 11.80 4.36 12.38
CA VAL A 293 12.42 3.42 13.31
C VAL A 293 11.36 2.60 14.05
N LYS A 294 11.74 1.39 14.47
CA LYS A 294 10.90 0.55 15.33
C LYS A 294 10.50 1.28 16.61
N GLY A 295 9.27 1.09 17.05
CA GLY A 295 8.74 1.68 18.27
C GLY A 295 8.06 3.05 18.07
N ILE A 296 8.20 3.68 16.91
CA ILE A 296 7.48 4.91 16.55
C ILE A 296 6.69 4.62 15.27
N ALA A 297 5.40 4.36 15.41
CA ALA A 297 4.52 4.06 14.27
C ALA A 297 4.11 5.37 13.56
N ILE A 298 4.15 5.36 12.23
CA ILE A 298 3.63 6.41 11.38
C ILE A 298 2.58 5.81 10.44
N GLN A 299 1.42 6.47 10.35
CA GLN A 299 0.32 5.98 9.50
C GLN A 299 -0.63 7.11 9.11
N GLY A 300 -1.39 6.89 8.02
CA GLY A 300 -2.38 7.85 7.54
C GLY A 300 -1.77 9.22 7.24
N THR A 301 -2.62 10.23 7.28
CA THR A 301 -2.25 11.63 7.05
C THR A 301 -1.72 12.35 8.30
N ASP A 302 -1.68 11.68 9.45
CA ASP A 302 -1.17 12.23 10.71
C ASP A 302 0.35 12.35 10.67
N THR A 303 0.85 13.58 10.62
CA THR A 303 2.29 13.89 10.62
C THR A 303 2.87 14.09 12.03
N SER A 304 2.07 14.02 13.09
CA SER A 304 2.53 14.35 14.45
C SER A 304 3.66 13.44 14.93
N GLN A 305 3.62 12.16 14.59
CA GLN A 305 4.60 11.17 15.03
C GLN A 305 5.95 11.29 14.31
N GLN A 306 6.00 11.89 13.11
CA GLN A 306 7.28 12.04 12.41
C GLN A 306 8.28 12.92 13.15
N HIS A 307 7.81 13.88 13.96
CA HIS A 307 8.68 14.76 14.76
C HIS A 307 9.38 13.99 15.89
N ASN A 308 8.85 12.84 16.31
CA ASN A 308 9.45 11.96 17.32
C ASN A 308 10.52 11.04 16.74
N LEU A 309 10.65 10.93 15.41
CA LEU A 309 11.68 10.13 14.79
C LEU A 309 13.07 10.70 15.12
N PRO A 310 14.04 9.82 15.50
CA PRO A 310 15.39 10.27 15.81
C PRO A 310 16.10 10.83 14.58
N ALA A 311 17.01 11.77 14.82
CA ALA A 311 17.88 12.25 13.77
C ALA A 311 18.96 11.21 13.42
N GLY A 312 19.38 11.22 12.15
CA GLY A 312 20.46 10.37 11.66
C GLY A 312 19.99 9.05 11.05
N ILE A 313 20.94 8.18 10.79
CA ILE A 313 20.71 6.89 10.10
C ILE A 313 20.58 5.80 11.17
N PRO A 314 19.43 5.09 11.23
CA PRO A 314 19.25 3.99 12.17
C PRO A 314 20.14 2.78 11.81
N SER A 315 20.38 1.92 12.80
CA SER A 315 20.88 0.56 12.50
C SER A 315 19.86 -0.22 11.65
N ARG A 316 20.33 -1.25 10.96
CA ARG A 316 19.42 -2.14 10.21
C ARG A 316 18.35 -2.77 11.09
N GLU A 317 18.69 -3.12 12.32
CA GLU A 317 17.79 -3.72 13.30
C GLU A 317 16.79 -2.71 13.86
N GLY A 318 17.17 -1.42 13.93
CA GLY A 318 16.33 -0.32 14.38
C GLY A 318 15.43 0.25 13.28
N PHE A 319 15.68 -0.06 12.01
CA PHE A 319 14.86 0.42 10.89
C PHE A 319 13.49 -0.24 10.88
N LYS A 320 12.43 0.56 10.67
CA LYS A 320 11.07 0.08 10.42
C LYS A 320 10.77 0.21 8.94
N PRO A 321 10.47 -0.88 8.21
CA PRO A 321 9.99 -0.80 6.83
C PRO A 321 8.74 0.07 6.73
N TRP A 322 8.59 0.79 5.62
CA TRP A 322 7.47 1.68 5.41
C TRP A 322 7.17 1.88 3.92
N GLU A 323 5.94 2.28 3.65
CA GLU A 323 5.44 2.54 2.32
C GLU A 323 4.55 3.79 2.37
N THR A 324 4.88 4.84 1.63
CA THR A 324 3.96 5.96 1.49
C THR A 324 3.06 5.77 0.29
N CYS A 325 1.76 6.00 0.49
CA CYS A 325 0.80 6.04 -0.59
C CYS A 325 0.41 7.49 -0.91
N MET A 326 0.40 7.83 -2.21
CA MET A 326 0.07 9.17 -2.70
C MET A 326 -0.70 9.11 -4.00
N THR A 327 -1.49 10.16 -4.23
CA THR A 327 -2.21 10.40 -5.49
C THR A 327 -1.34 11.14 -6.51
N ILE A 328 -1.60 10.92 -7.80
CA ILE A 328 -1.05 11.77 -8.89
C ILE A 328 -1.79 13.11 -8.92
N SER A 329 -3.10 13.10 -8.63
CA SER A 329 -3.96 14.28 -8.56
C SER A 329 -4.40 14.55 -7.11
N ASP A 330 -5.46 15.31 -6.90
CA ASP A 330 -5.97 15.63 -5.56
C ASP A 330 -6.89 14.54 -4.99
N THR A 331 -7.40 13.60 -5.84
CA THR A 331 -8.36 12.57 -5.44
C THR A 331 -7.82 11.15 -5.62
N TRP A 332 -8.28 10.21 -4.78
CA TRP A 332 -7.94 8.79 -4.89
C TRP A 332 -8.68 8.13 -6.07
N ALA A 333 -10.00 8.32 -6.14
CA ALA A 333 -10.80 7.82 -7.25
C ALA A 333 -10.80 8.78 -8.44
N TYR A 334 -11.29 8.31 -9.59
CA TYR A 334 -11.43 9.12 -10.78
C TYR A 334 -12.32 10.34 -10.55
N ASN A 335 -11.79 11.50 -10.85
CA ASN A 335 -12.53 12.76 -10.87
C ASN A 335 -12.20 13.53 -12.16
N LYS A 336 -13.18 13.61 -13.08
CA LYS A 336 -13.02 14.32 -14.38
C LYS A 336 -12.72 15.82 -14.23
N ASN A 337 -13.09 16.40 -13.09
CA ASN A 337 -12.91 17.82 -12.80
C ASN A 337 -11.55 18.13 -12.15
N ASP A 338 -10.86 17.12 -11.64
CA ASP A 338 -9.54 17.25 -11.05
C ASP A 338 -8.49 17.40 -12.17
N LYS A 339 -7.78 18.53 -12.17
CA LYS A 339 -6.76 18.90 -13.15
C LYS A 339 -5.43 19.26 -12.47
N ASN A 340 -5.35 19.08 -11.17
CA ASN A 340 -4.16 19.38 -10.40
C ASN A 340 -3.23 18.15 -10.34
N PHE A 341 -2.50 17.91 -11.41
CA PHE A 341 -1.61 16.75 -11.51
C PHE A 341 -0.18 17.08 -11.09
N LYS A 342 0.40 16.30 -10.20
CA LYS A 342 1.84 16.34 -9.92
C LYS A 342 2.62 16.10 -11.22
N SER A 343 3.68 16.86 -11.45
CA SER A 343 4.54 16.69 -12.63
C SER A 343 5.35 15.38 -12.55
N THR A 344 5.84 14.91 -13.69
CA THR A 344 6.76 13.76 -13.75
C THR A 344 8.00 14.00 -12.90
N GLU A 345 8.56 15.21 -12.93
CA GLU A 345 9.68 15.62 -12.09
C GLU A 345 9.36 15.49 -10.60
N GLN A 346 8.22 16.04 -10.15
CA GLN A 346 7.78 15.93 -8.75
C GLN A 346 7.64 14.48 -8.31
N LEU A 347 7.07 13.61 -9.15
CA LEU A 347 6.88 12.20 -8.85
C LEU A 347 8.20 11.42 -8.81
N ILE A 348 9.16 11.72 -9.71
CA ILE A 348 10.51 11.14 -9.69
C ILE A 348 11.23 11.57 -8.41
N ARG A 349 11.24 12.86 -8.09
CA ARG A 349 11.90 13.37 -6.87
C ARG A 349 11.27 12.82 -5.59
N THR A 350 9.94 12.59 -5.59
CA THR A 350 9.25 11.91 -4.48
C THR A 350 9.71 10.45 -4.35
N LEU A 351 9.77 9.69 -5.46
CA LEU A 351 10.27 8.32 -5.46
C LEU A 351 11.70 8.24 -4.91
N VAL A 352 12.56 9.15 -5.35
CA VAL A 352 13.93 9.26 -4.87
C VAL A 352 13.98 9.60 -3.37
N ASP A 353 13.18 10.56 -2.92
CA ASP A 353 13.14 10.94 -1.49
C ASP A 353 12.68 9.77 -0.63
N VAL A 354 11.66 9.02 -1.06
CA VAL A 354 11.19 7.79 -0.41
C VAL A 354 12.30 6.73 -0.35
N ALA A 355 12.92 6.43 -1.50
CA ALA A 355 13.98 5.41 -1.58
C ALA A 355 15.21 5.79 -0.73
N SER A 356 15.57 7.09 -0.67
CA SER A 356 16.68 7.62 0.13
C SER A 356 16.51 7.40 1.63
N LYS A 357 15.29 7.17 2.08
CA LYS A 357 14.91 6.86 3.46
C LYS A 357 14.50 5.38 3.65
N GLY A 358 14.76 4.54 2.64
CA GLY A 358 14.53 3.09 2.68
C GLY A 358 13.09 2.65 2.42
N GLY A 359 12.17 3.57 2.15
CA GLY A 359 10.76 3.29 1.94
C GLY A 359 10.39 2.80 0.55
N ASN A 360 9.10 2.45 0.39
CA ASN A 360 8.44 2.18 -0.88
C ASN A 360 7.46 3.30 -1.22
N PHE A 361 7.32 3.59 -2.50
CA PHE A 361 6.37 4.55 -3.04
C PHE A 361 5.22 3.83 -3.74
N LEU A 362 4.02 3.90 -3.18
CA LEU A 362 2.80 3.33 -3.73
C LEU A 362 1.98 4.45 -4.38
N LEU A 363 2.12 4.60 -5.71
CA LEU A 363 1.54 5.71 -6.46
C LEU A 363 0.17 5.33 -7.01
N ASN A 364 -0.84 6.12 -6.67
CA ASN A 364 -2.23 5.84 -6.98
C ASN A 364 -2.67 6.25 -8.38
N VAL A 365 -3.51 5.42 -8.98
CA VAL A 365 -4.35 5.73 -10.14
C VAL A 365 -5.82 5.52 -9.81
N GLY A 366 -6.68 6.40 -10.35
CA GLY A 366 -8.13 6.27 -10.29
C GLY A 366 -8.68 6.03 -11.69
N PRO A 367 -8.96 4.79 -12.10
CA PRO A 367 -9.51 4.50 -13.42
C PRO A 367 -10.89 5.11 -13.67
N SER A 368 -11.17 5.45 -14.92
CA SER A 368 -12.45 6.00 -15.38
C SER A 368 -13.63 5.04 -15.19
N PRO A 369 -14.87 5.50 -15.30
CA PRO A 369 -16.04 4.63 -15.26
C PRO A 369 -16.03 3.49 -16.28
N GLU A 370 -15.36 3.70 -17.41
CA GLU A 370 -15.22 2.73 -18.50
C GLU A 370 -14.11 1.71 -18.26
N GLY A 371 -13.24 1.91 -17.25
CA GLY A 371 -12.16 1.01 -16.90
C GLY A 371 -10.80 1.38 -17.51
N THR A 372 -10.62 2.61 -17.97
CA THR A 372 -9.35 3.07 -18.53
C THR A 372 -8.61 3.98 -17.54
N ILE A 373 -7.29 3.88 -17.49
CA ILE A 373 -6.46 4.86 -16.77
C ILE A 373 -6.30 6.08 -17.67
N GLN A 374 -6.57 7.28 -17.14
CA GLN A 374 -6.60 8.51 -17.92
C GLN A 374 -5.23 8.86 -18.53
N PRO A 375 -5.21 9.51 -19.72
CA PRO A 375 -3.98 9.79 -20.45
C PRO A 375 -2.94 10.57 -19.64
N GLU A 376 -3.37 11.53 -18.83
CA GLU A 376 -2.51 12.37 -18.00
C GLU A 376 -1.74 11.53 -16.95
N PHE A 377 -2.36 10.48 -16.42
CA PHE A 377 -1.69 9.55 -15.50
C PHE A 377 -0.71 8.64 -16.26
N GLN A 378 -1.15 8.12 -17.44
CA GLN A 378 -0.29 7.27 -18.26
C GLN A 378 0.98 7.99 -18.72
N GLU A 379 0.88 9.27 -19.09
CA GLU A 379 2.04 10.10 -19.48
C GLU A 379 3.06 10.18 -18.35
N ARG A 380 2.62 10.51 -17.15
CA ARG A 380 3.48 10.65 -15.97
C ARG A 380 4.13 9.33 -15.57
N LEU A 381 3.34 8.27 -15.55
CA LEU A 381 3.81 6.93 -15.26
C LEU A 381 4.89 6.47 -16.26
N ARG A 382 4.65 6.65 -17.58
CA ARG A 382 5.66 6.34 -18.59
C ARG A 382 6.90 7.23 -18.48
N GLY A 383 6.74 8.50 -18.12
CA GLY A 383 7.87 9.40 -17.86
C GLY A 383 8.74 8.92 -16.69
N ILE A 384 8.13 8.47 -15.59
CA ILE A 384 8.85 7.83 -14.48
C ILE A 384 9.57 6.56 -14.98
N GLY A 385 8.89 5.73 -15.77
CA GLY A 385 9.46 4.50 -16.33
C GLY A 385 10.65 4.75 -17.24
N GLN A 386 10.61 5.79 -18.07
CA GLN A 386 11.73 6.19 -18.94
C GLN A 386 12.95 6.60 -18.10
N TRP A 387 12.74 7.39 -17.03
CA TRP A 387 13.81 7.75 -16.11
C TRP A 387 14.37 6.52 -15.38
N LEU A 388 13.51 5.61 -14.89
CA LEU A 388 13.92 4.37 -14.22
C LEU A 388 14.63 3.37 -15.15
N ALA A 389 14.33 3.36 -16.44
CA ALA A 389 15.05 2.53 -17.42
C ALA A 389 16.55 2.87 -17.47
N VAL A 390 16.91 4.11 -17.13
CA VAL A 390 18.29 4.60 -17.10
C VAL A 390 18.85 4.55 -15.68
N ASN A 391 18.06 4.94 -14.69
CA ASN A 391 18.52 5.21 -13.33
C ASN A 391 18.05 4.17 -12.30
N GLY A 392 17.37 3.09 -12.70
CA GLY A 392 16.76 2.12 -11.80
C GLY A 392 17.69 1.46 -10.79
N ASP A 393 18.98 1.33 -11.11
CA ASP A 393 20.00 0.80 -10.19
C ASP A 393 20.17 1.66 -8.93
N SER A 394 19.90 2.96 -9.03
CA SER A 394 19.94 3.90 -7.90
C SER A 394 18.69 3.84 -7.00
N ILE A 395 17.65 3.10 -7.42
CA ILE A 395 16.38 2.96 -6.73
C ILE A 395 16.16 1.52 -6.23
N TYR A 396 16.10 0.55 -7.15
CA TYR A 396 15.75 -0.83 -6.80
C TYR A 396 16.84 -1.56 -6.03
N GLY A 397 16.43 -2.21 -4.93
CA GLY A 397 17.37 -2.93 -4.06
C GLY A 397 18.32 -2.02 -3.30
N THR A 398 18.05 -0.70 -3.26
CA THR A 398 18.82 0.23 -2.45
C THR A 398 18.29 0.34 -1.03
N THR A 399 19.09 0.87 -0.16
CA THR A 399 18.73 1.34 1.18
C THR A 399 19.06 2.83 1.31
N PHE A 400 18.77 3.41 2.47
CA PHE A 400 19.13 4.80 2.75
C PHE A 400 20.62 5.07 2.50
N GLY A 401 20.92 6.24 1.94
CA GLY A 401 22.28 6.67 1.65
C GLY A 401 23.02 7.18 2.89
N PRO A 402 24.35 7.30 2.79
CA PRO A 402 25.18 7.71 3.92
C PRO A 402 25.05 9.18 4.29
N LEU A 403 24.48 10.02 3.41
CA LEU A 403 24.33 11.45 3.59
C LEU A 403 22.85 11.81 3.64
N GLN A 404 22.46 12.56 4.66
CA GLN A 404 21.08 13.00 4.89
C GLN A 404 21.01 14.53 4.89
N ASN A 405 19.80 15.08 4.72
CA ASN A 405 19.53 16.52 4.79
C ASN A 405 20.34 17.38 3.82
N LEU A 406 20.58 16.87 2.61
CA LEU A 406 21.27 17.60 1.56
C LEU A 406 20.33 18.63 0.93
N SER A 407 20.79 19.87 0.77
CA SER A 407 19.99 20.93 0.15
C SER A 407 19.78 20.73 -1.35
N TRP A 408 20.74 20.08 -2.02
CA TRP A 408 20.77 19.90 -3.47
C TRP A 408 20.19 18.56 -3.96
N GLY A 409 19.85 17.62 -3.06
CA GLY A 409 19.37 16.32 -3.49
C GLY A 409 19.28 15.25 -2.40
N ARG A 410 19.45 13.99 -2.79
CA ARG A 410 19.33 12.81 -1.92
C ARG A 410 20.43 11.80 -2.19
N THR A 411 20.58 10.83 -1.29
CA THR A 411 21.48 9.69 -1.53
C THR A 411 20.82 8.37 -1.24
N THR A 412 21.14 7.36 -2.05
CA THR A 412 20.80 5.94 -1.82
C THR A 412 22.09 5.12 -1.83
N SER A 413 22.05 3.89 -1.33
CA SER A 413 23.21 3.00 -1.35
C SER A 413 22.84 1.55 -1.65
N LYS A 414 23.77 0.81 -2.30
CA LYS A 414 23.62 -0.60 -2.62
C LYS A 414 25.00 -1.28 -2.65
N GLY A 415 25.32 -2.06 -1.60
CA GLY A 415 26.64 -2.65 -1.47
C GLY A 415 27.75 -1.59 -1.32
N ASP A 416 28.72 -1.62 -2.25
CA ASP A 416 29.82 -0.65 -2.35
C ASP A 416 29.50 0.60 -3.19
N MET A 417 28.25 0.69 -3.68
CA MET A 417 27.79 1.83 -4.47
C MET A 417 27.03 2.83 -3.61
N VAL A 418 27.33 4.10 -3.81
CA VAL A 418 26.55 5.27 -3.32
C VAL A 418 26.05 6.03 -4.53
N TYR A 419 24.76 6.30 -4.58
CA TYR A 419 24.16 7.09 -5.64
C TYR A 419 23.80 8.47 -5.09
N LEU A 420 24.23 9.51 -5.81
CA LEU A 420 23.85 10.89 -5.52
C LEU A 420 22.78 11.30 -6.53
N HIS A 421 21.65 11.67 -6.04
CA HIS A 421 20.52 12.22 -6.80
C HIS A 421 20.59 13.73 -6.71
N VAL A 422 20.96 14.40 -7.80
CA VAL A 422 21.20 15.84 -7.84
C VAL A 422 19.99 16.55 -8.45
N PHE A 423 19.13 17.09 -7.58
CA PHE A 423 17.92 17.82 -7.97
C PHE A 423 18.25 19.25 -8.39
N ASP A 424 19.15 19.89 -7.65
CA ASP A 424 19.56 21.28 -7.88
C ASP A 424 21.01 21.28 -8.36
N TRP A 425 21.17 21.41 -9.68
CA TRP A 425 22.50 21.37 -10.31
C TRP A 425 23.33 22.61 -9.96
N PRO A 426 24.54 22.45 -9.38
CA PRO A 426 25.34 23.56 -8.95
C PRO A 426 25.82 24.41 -10.12
N SER A 427 25.63 25.73 -10.05
CA SER A 427 26.06 26.67 -11.09
C SER A 427 27.58 26.81 -11.21
N ASN A 428 28.34 26.49 -10.14
CA ASN A 428 29.81 26.48 -10.13
C ASN A 428 30.41 25.17 -10.66
N ALA A 429 29.58 24.25 -11.16
CA ALA A 429 30.02 22.96 -11.67
C ALA A 429 30.81 22.09 -10.66
N HIS A 430 30.59 22.26 -9.38
CA HIS A 430 31.21 21.45 -8.33
C HIS A 430 30.18 20.99 -7.31
N LEU A 431 30.34 19.72 -6.87
CA LEU A 431 29.56 19.14 -5.79
C LEU A 431 30.50 18.79 -4.64
N GLU A 432 30.23 19.32 -3.46
CA GLU A 432 31.05 19.10 -2.27
C GLU A 432 30.30 18.18 -1.28
N LEU A 433 31.01 17.20 -0.74
CA LEU A 433 30.51 16.18 0.17
C LEU A 433 31.49 16.02 1.35
N PRO A 434 31.48 16.95 2.30
CA PRO A 434 32.46 16.96 3.40
C PRO A 434 32.30 15.73 4.32
N ASP A 435 31.10 15.17 4.38
CA ASP A 435 30.77 14.07 5.29
C ASP A 435 30.95 12.67 4.66
N LEU A 436 31.34 12.57 3.38
CA LEU A 436 31.63 11.28 2.75
C LEU A 436 33.01 10.76 3.21
N LYS A 437 33.02 9.92 4.23
CA LYS A 437 34.26 9.38 4.84
C LYS A 437 34.80 8.12 4.18
N ARG A 438 34.03 7.51 3.26
CA ARG A 438 34.47 6.30 2.53
C ARG A 438 35.51 6.68 1.47
N ARG A 439 36.47 5.79 1.23
CA ARG A 439 37.40 5.94 0.10
C ARG A 439 36.65 5.78 -1.21
N VAL A 440 36.75 6.75 -2.10
CA VAL A 440 36.14 6.73 -3.42
C VAL A 440 37.10 6.16 -4.44
N LEU A 441 36.64 5.22 -5.27
CA LEU A 441 37.41 4.54 -6.30
C LEU A 441 37.05 5.04 -7.70
N ASP A 442 35.79 5.39 -7.93
CA ASP A 442 35.28 5.85 -9.23
C ASP A 442 34.03 6.71 -9.06
N VAL A 443 33.80 7.64 -9.98
CA VAL A 443 32.60 8.49 -10.05
C VAL A 443 32.14 8.59 -11.49
N ARG A 444 30.86 8.33 -11.74
CA ARG A 444 30.26 8.37 -13.09
C ARG A 444 28.85 8.97 -13.05
N VAL A 445 28.44 9.58 -14.15
CA VAL A 445 27.02 9.79 -14.45
C VAL A 445 26.40 8.42 -14.76
N LEU A 446 25.32 8.03 -14.05
CA LEU A 446 24.77 6.69 -14.17
C LEU A 446 24.25 6.41 -15.59
N GLY A 447 23.45 7.31 -16.17
CA GLY A 447 22.78 7.11 -17.44
C GLY A 447 23.66 7.10 -18.70
N GLY A 448 24.89 7.61 -18.64
CA GLY A 448 25.79 7.69 -19.80
C GLY A 448 27.14 7.06 -19.56
N GLY A 449 27.42 6.60 -18.34
CA GLY A 449 28.71 6.05 -17.96
C GLY A 449 29.87 7.06 -18.00
N GLN A 450 29.59 8.35 -18.25
CA GLN A 450 30.59 9.40 -18.28
C GLN A 450 31.34 9.46 -16.96
N LYS A 451 32.66 9.23 -17.02
CA LYS A 451 33.53 9.35 -15.84
C LYS A 451 33.71 10.80 -15.47
N LEU A 452 33.64 11.09 -14.20
CA LEU A 452 33.83 12.44 -13.64
C LEU A 452 35.14 12.53 -12.86
N GLU A 453 35.77 13.68 -12.94
CA GLU A 453 36.94 14.00 -12.13
C GLU A 453 36.51 14.29 -10.69
N PHE A 454 37.31 13.85 -9.73
CA PHE A 454 37.09 14.10 -8.32
C PHE A 454 38.38 14.24 -7.56
N SER A 455 38.30 14.89 -6.42
CA SER A 455 39.40 14.98 -5.43
C SER A 455 38.87 14.56 -4.05
N GLN A 456 39.71 13.86 -3.30
CA GLN A 456 39.40 13.46 -1.92
C GLN A 456 40.58 13.79 -1.02
N SER A 457 40.31 14.53 0.07
CA SER A 457 41.30 14.91 1.08
C SER A 457 40.74 14.74 2.49
N ALA A 458 41.49 15.10 3.51
CA ALA A 458 41.01 15.11 4.90
C ALA A 458 39.88 16.16 5.09
N GLU A 459 39.81 17.17 4.25
CA GLU A 459 38.86 18.29 4.32
C GLU A 459 37.53 17.94 3.66
N GLY A 460 37.47 16.89 2.80
CA GLY A 460 36.26 16.45 2.16
C GLY A 460 36.46 15.82 0.80
N PHE A 461 35.34 15.59 0.13
CA PHE A 461 35.25 15.02 -1.20
C PHE A 461 34.55 16.02 -2.14
N ARG A 462 35.17 16.25 -3.31
CA ARG A 462 34.66 17.18 -4.34
C ARG A 462 34.60 16.47 -5.68
N ILE A 463 33.51 16.66 -6.41
CA ILE A 463 33.31 16.19 -7.78
C ILE A 463 33.25 17.38 -8.74
N THR A 464 33.93 17.28 -9.88
CA THR A 464 33.76 18.22 -10.98
C THR A 464 32.64 17.75 -11.89
N LEU A 465 31.64 18.60 -12.06
CA LEU A 465 30.41 18.28 -12.80
C LEU A 465 30.46 18.86 -14.23
N PRO A 466 29.70 18.30 -15.18
CA PRO A 466 29.41 18.99 -16.44
C PRO A 466 28.74 20.35 -16.23
N SER A 467 28.88 21.24 -17.20
CA SER A 467 28.29 22.59 -17.14
C SER A 467 26.76 22.60 -17.05
N HIS A 468 26.09 21.51 -17.51
CA HIS A 468 24.65 21.39 -17.48
C HIS A 468 24.27 20.01 -16.94
N ALA A 469 23.12 19.94 -16.26
CA ALA A 469 22.55 18.68 -15.79
C ALA A 469 22.23 17.75 -16.97
N PRO A 470 22.73 16.52 -17.00
CA PRO A 470 22.38 15.52 -18.02
C PRO A 470 20.88 15.16 -18.04
N ASP A 471 20.21 15.16 -16.89
CA ASP A 471 18.76 14.99 -16.73
C ASP A 471 18.23 16.09 -15.80
N THR A 472 17.25 16.83 -16.27
CA THR A 472 16.67 17.94 -15.51
C THR A 472 15.69 17.51 -14.41
N ASN A 473 15.14 16.28 -14.49
CA ASN A 473 14.28 15.74 -13.43
C ASN A 473 15.11 15.35 -12.20
N ASP A 474 16.17 14.56 -12.44
CA ASP A 474 17.13 14.11 -11.45
C ASP A 474 18.34 13.49 -12.15
N THR A 475 19.51 14.11 -12.03
CA THR A 475 20.76 13.54 -12.51
C THR A 475 21.39 12.66 -11.44
N VAL A 476 21.64 11.39 -11.77
CA VAL A 476 22.23 10.42 -10.84
C VAL A 476 23.73 10.25 -11.08
N LEU A 477 24.53 10.45 -10.02
CA LEU A 477 25.95 10.13 -10.00
C LEU A 477 26.17 8.83 -9.22
N ALA A 478 26.83 7.87 -9.83
CA ALA A 478 27.21 6.61 -9.19
C ALA A 478 28.65 6.72 -8.66
N ILE A 479 28.83 6.53 -7.36
CA ILE A 479 30.11 6.55 -6.67
C ILE A 479 30.42 5.12 -6.22
N LYS A 480 31.57 4.59 -6.65
CA LYS A 480 32.10 3.33 -6.12
C LYS A 480 33.02 3.61 -4.95
N THR A 481 32.76 2.98 -3.80
CA THR A 481 33.54 3.15 -2.56
C THR A 481 34.30 1.91 -2.16
#